data_d0fbf18b8bff687087d25772d67ed252
#
_entry.id   d0fbf18b8bff687087d25772d67ed252
#
_cell.length_a   1.000
_cell.length_b   1.000
_cell.length_c   1.000
_cell.angle_alpha   90.00
_cell.angle_beta   90.00
_cell.angle_gamma   90.00
#
_symmetry.space_group_name_H-M   'P 1'
#
loop_
_entity.id
_entity.type
_entity.pdbx_description
1 polymer ?
#
loop_
_entity_poly.entity_id
_entity_poly.type
_entity_poly.pdbx_seq_one_letter_code
_entity_poly.pdbx_strand_id
1 'polypeptide(L)'
;IYGDVEHSGNFEYLTGFMTRFEEGLLVLQADGAAALIVGNENMKLVKSSRVPAKAIHCPFFSLPNQPMEGERPLEELLREAGVQPGRKTGLVGWKLFTSKDGRNSHRFDVPSFITEAVQQAAGADHVENATALLIGPHGARRTNNANEIAHYEYGSALASDGVIRAMEALQPGMTELELGGMLNAHGQRCSVTTICAAGPRYVKGNLYPTDR
;
A
#
# COMPACT_ATOMS: atom_id res chain seq x y z
N ILE A 1 10.12 3.63 2.03
CA ILE A 1 8.70 3.66 1.62
C ILE A 1 8.10 2.34 2.01
N TYR A 2 7.13 2.39 2.91
CA TYR A 2 6.40 1.24 3.44
C TYR A 2 5.21 0.87 2.54
N GLY A 3 4.91 -0.42 2.47
CA GLY A 3 3.68 -0.94 1.88
C GLY A 3 3.26 -2.25 2.52
N ASP A 4 1.96 -2.40 2.70
CA ASP A 4 1.26 -3.64 3.06
C ASP A 4 0.02 -3.83 2.17
N VAL A 5 -0.80 -4.83 2.44
CA VAL A 5 -1.98 -5.14 1.62
C VAL A 5 -3.03 -4.02 1.61
N GLU A 6 -3.12 -3.21 2.66
CA GLU A 6 -4.11 -2.14 2.81
C GLU A 6 -3.51 -0.77 2.47
N HIS A 7 -2.22 -0.57 2.70
CA HIS A 7 -1.53 0.71 2.60
C HIS A 7 -0.45 0.70 1.52
N SER A 8 -0.70 0.02 0.39
CA SER A 8 0.27 -0.17 -0.68
C SER A 8 0.45 1.05 -1.60
N GLY A 9 -0.46 2.01 -1.61
CA GLY A 9 -0.59 2.98 -2.69
C GLY A 9 0.68 3.76 -3.05
N ASN A 10 1.53 4.15 -2.11
CA ASN A 10 2.81 4.82 -2.37
C ASN A 10 3.88 3.83 -2.83
N PHE A 11 3.91 2.66 -2.24
CA PHE A 11 4.80 1.56 -2.60
C PHE A 11 4.48 1.04 -4.02
N GLU A 12 3.22 0.72 -4.28
CA GLU A 12 2.73 0.21 -5.56
C GLU A 12 2.92 1.20 -6.71
N TYR A 13 2.73 2.50 -6.46
CA TYR A 13 2.97 3.55 -7.46
C TYR A 13 4.39 3.46 -8.03
N LEU A 14 5.37 3.20 -7.21
CA LEU A 14 6.77 3.11 -7.62
C LEU A 14 7.15 1.71 -8.11
N THR A 15 6.73 0.68 -7.42
CA THR A 15 7.15 -0.70 -7.72
C THR A 15 6.32 -1.38 -8.81
N GLY A 16 5.07 -0.95 -8.99
CA GLY A 16 4.13 -1.56 -9.92
C GLY A 16 3.51 -2.85 -9.43
N PHE A 17 3.80 -3.27 -8.22
CA PHE A 17 3.13 -4.40 -7.58
C PHE A 17 2.76 -4.06 -6.14
N MET A 18 1.82 -4.78 -5.60
CA MET A 18 1.34 -4.69 -4.24
C MET A 18 1.90 -5.84 -3.44
N THR A 19 2.35 -5.55 -2.24
CA THR A 19 2.70 -6.59 -1.27
C THR A 19 1.44 -7.39 -0.92
N ARG A 20 1.55 -8.72 -0.95
CA ARG A 20 0.45 -9.61 -0.55
C ARG A 20 0.87 -10.36 0.70
N PHE A 21 0.02 -10.28 1.72
CA PHE A 21 0.17 -11.00 2.99
C PHE A 21 1.35 -10.57 3.87
N GLU A 22 2.28 -9.80 3.36
CA GLU A 22 3.53 -9.42 4.01
C GLU A 22 3.73 -7.91 3.94
N GLU A 23 4.60 -7.39 4.77
CA GLU A 23 5.12 -6.04 4.62
C GLU A 23 6.18 -5.97 3.52
N GLY A 24 6.40 -4.77 3.01
CA GLY A 24 7.49 -4.49 2.09
C GLY A 24 8.06 -3.09 2.31
N LEU A 25 9.37 -2.98 2.12
CA LEU A 25 10.05 -1.69 2.15
C LEU A 25 10.80 -1.45 0.85
N LEU A 26 10.54 -0.32 0.21
CA LEU A 26 11.36 0.19 -0.87
C LEU A 26 12.30 1.27 -0.32
N VAL A 27 13.59 1.06 -0.42
CA VAL A 27 14.63 2.06 -0.11
C VAL A 27 15.10 2.67 -1.42
N LEU A 28 14.98 4.00 -1.53
CA LEU A 28 15.48 4.78 -2.67
C LEU A 28 16.60 5.69 -2.20
N GLN A 29 17.70 5.69 -2.92
CA GLN A 29 18.84 6.57 -2.67
C GLN A 29 18.82 7.77 -3.63
N ALA A 30 19.53 8.83 -3.27
CA ALA A 30 19.57 10.06 -4.05
C ALA A 30 20.21 9.91 -5.45
N ASP A 31 21.03 8.88 -5.62
CA ASP A 31 21.67 8.53 -6.91
C ASP A 31 20.78 7.65 -7.80
N GLY A 32 19.57 7.30 -7.31
CA GLY A 32 18.63 6.42 -8.00
C GLY A 32 18.80 4.94 -7.70
N ALA A 33 19.78 4.53 -6.91
CA ALA A 33 19.88 3.15 -6.47
C ALA A 33 18.68 2.77 -5.60
N ALA A 34 18.18 1.55 -5.78
CA ALA A 34 17.01 1.07 -5.07
C ALA A 34 17.22 -0.34 -4.51
N ALA A 35 16.59 -0.60 -3.36
CA ALA A 35 16.50 -1.93 -2.77
C ALA A 35 15.07 -2.20 -2.28
N LEU A 36 14.62 -3.43 -2.45
CA LEU A 36 13.35 -3.94 -1.95
C LEU A 36 13.62 -4.97 -0.87
N ILE A 37 13.19 -4.67 0.35
CA ILE A 37 13.24 -5.58 1.50
C ILE A 37 11.85 -6.20 1.62
N VAL A 38 11.75 -7.51 1.43
CA VAL A 38 10.49 -8.25 1.36
C VAL A 38 10.62 -9.65 1.95
N GLY A 39 9.50 -10.22 2.37
CA GLY A 39 9.41 -11.61 2.85
C GLY A 39 9.36 -12.64 1.72
N ASN A 40 9.12 -13.90 2.10
CA ASN A 40 9.16 -15.06 1.21
C ASN A 40 8.23 -14.95 0.01
N GLU A 41 6.99 -14.49 0.24
CA GLU A 41 5.95 -14.45 -0.79
C GLU A 41 6.24 -13.40 -1.87
N ASN A 42 6.81 -12.27 -1.46
CA ASN A 42 7.06 -11.14 -2.34
C ASN A 42 8.42 -11.19 -3.05
N MET A 43 9.35 -12.06 -2.65
CA MET A 43 10.68 -12.17 -3.28
C MET A 43 10.61 -12.37 -4.80
N LYS A 44 9.62 -13.12 -5.29
CA LYS A 44 9.45 -13.34 -6.74
C LYS A 44 8.98 -12.10 -7.47
N LEU A 45 8.25 -11.20 -6.80
CA LEU A 45 7.69 -9.98 -7.37
C LEU A 45 8.74 -8.89 -7.59
N VAL A 46 9.86 -8.93 -6.87
CA VAL A 46 10.94 -7.95 -7.01
C VAL A 46 11.42 -7.86 -8.46
N LYS A 47 11.48 -8.98 -9.18
CA LYS A 47 11.88 -9.03 -10.59
C LYS A 47 10.92 -8.29 -11.54
N SER A 48 9.69 -8.08 -11.10
CA SER A 48 8.64 -7.38 -11.87
C SER A 48 8.50 -5.92 -11.45
N SER A 49 9.34 -5.44 -10.54
CA SER A 49 9.31 -4.04 -10.12
C SER A 49 9.61 -3.09 -11.27
N ARG A 50 8.84 -2.00 -11.39
CA ARG A 50 9.10 -0.90 -12.34
C ARG A 50 10.43 -0.20 -12.05
N VAL A 51 10.76 -0.06 -10.78
CA VAL A 51 12.06 0.45 -10.34
C VAL A 51 13.01 -0.73 -10.22
N PRO A 52 14.08 -0.80 -11.03
CA PRO A 52 15.09 -1.82 -10.86
C PRO A 52 15.66 -1.74 -9.45
N ALA A 53 15.54 -2.82 -8.68
CA ALA A 53 15.92 -2.82 -7.28
C ALA A 53 16.69 -4.08 -6.89
N LYS A 54 17.64 -3.94 -5.96
CA LYS A 54 18.28 -5.06 -5.29
C LYS A 54 17.25 -5.75 -4.40
N ALA A 55 17.07 -7.06 -4.53
CA ALA A 55 16.25 -7.84 -3.60
C ALA A 55 17.02 -8.11 -2.30
N ILE A 56 16.39 -7.83 -1.17
CA ILE A 56 16.89 -8.15 0.16
C ILE A 56 15.81 -8.95 0.87
N HIS A 57 16.14 -10.17 1.26
CA HIS A 57 15.20 -11.06 1.93
C HIS A 57 15.11 -10.72 3.42
N CYS A 58 13.89 -10.57 3.91
CA CYS A 58 13.58 -10.37 5.33
C CYS A 58 12.58 -11.45 5.78
N PRO A 59 13.03 -12.58 6.31
CA PRO A 59 12.13 -13.64 6.79
C PRO A 59 11.10 -13.15 7.80
N PHE A 60 11.43 -12.14 8.59
CA PHE A 60 10.53 -11.55 9.59
C PHE A 60 9.27 -10.91 8.99
N PHE A 61 9.30 -10.53 7.71
CA PHE A 61 8.10 -10.04 6.99
C PHE A 61 7.22 -11.17 6.45
N SER A 62 7.69 -12.40 6.53
CA SER A 62 6.96 -13.56 6.00
C SER A 62 5.76 -13.93 6.87
N LEU A 63 4.85 -14.70 6.30
CA LEU A 63 3.69 -15.22 7.03
C LEU A 63 4.12 -16.07 8.24
N PRO A 64 3.30 -16.11 9.30
CA PRO A 64 3.57 -16.96 10.46
C PRO A 64 3.86 -18.43 10.08
N ASN A 65 4.74 -19.07 10.81
CA ASN A 65 5.16 -20.46 10.62
C ASN A 65 5.95 -20.76 9.33
N GLN A 66 6.42 -19.75 8.65
CA GLN A 66 7.38 -19.92 7.57
C GLN A 66 8.82 -20.00 8.09
N PRO A 67 9.75 -20.59 7.29
CA PRO A 67 11.16 -20.67 7.67
C PRO A 67 11.76 -19.29 7.97
N MET A 68 12.51 -19.22 9.07
CA MET A 68 13.19 -18.01 9.53
C MET A 68 14.73 -18.10 9.37
N GLU A 69 15.19 -19.06 8.57
CA GLU A 69 16.62 -19.20 8.34
C GLU A 69 17.19 -17.95 7.68
N GLY A 70 18.31 -17.48 8.23
CA GLY A 70 18.95 -16.26 7.74
C GLY A 70 18.29 -14.97 8.20
N GLU A 71 17.43 -15.03 9.22
CA GLU A 71 16.92 -13.81 9.87
C GLU A 71 18.06 -12.93 10.34
N ARG A 72 17.95 -11.65 10.02
CA ARG A 72 18.87 -10.59 10.46
C ARG A 72 18.06 -9.42 10.97
N PRO A 73 18.61 -8.62 11.90
CA PRO A 73 17.98 -7.39 12.37
C PRO A 73 17.59 -6.47 11.21
N LEU A 74 16.38 -5.91 11.26
CA LEU A 74 15.86 -5.08 10.18
C LEU A 74 16.73 -3.84 9.91
N GLU A 75 17.32 -3.26 10.94
CA GLU A 75 18.25 -2.13 10.82
C GLU A 75 19.53 -2.49 10.04
N GLU A 76 20.00 -3.75 10.08
CA GLU A 76 21.12 -4.22 9.25
C GLU A 76 20.69 -4.32 7.78
N LEU A 77 19.50 -4.87 7.51
CA LEU A 77 18.95 -4.96 6.16
C LEU A 77 18.72 -3.56 5.56
N LEU A 78 18.29 -2.61 6.39
CA LEU A 78 18.15 -1.19 5.99
C LEU A 78 19.50 -0.56 5.64
N ARG A 79 20.55 -0.83 6.41
CA ARG A 79 21.91 -0.38 6.09
C ARG A 79 22.43 -1.04 4.82
N GLU A 80 22.19 -2.32 4.62
CA GLU A 80 22.50 -3.02 3.37
C GLU A 80 21.76 -2.44 2.17
N ALA A 81 20.53 -1.96 2.37
CA ALA A 81 19.71 -1.26 1.38
C ALA A 81 20.19 0.17 1.09
N GLY A 82 21.14 0.71 1.88
CA GLY A 82 21.74 2.02 1.68
C GLY A 82 21.31 3.10 2.67
N VAL A 83 20.55 2.79 3.72
CA VAL A 83 20.30 3.71 4.83
C VAL A 83 21.61 3.93 5.59
N GLN A 84 22.00 5.18 5.77
CA GLN A 84 23.28 5.53 6.38
C GLN A 84 23.09 6.32 7.68
N PRO A 85 23.84 5.98 8.75
CA PRO A 85 23.81 6.75 9.99
C PRO A 85 24.15 8.22 9.75
N GLY A 86 23.45 9.13 10.42
CA GLY A 86 23.67 10.57 10.34
C GLY A 86 23.17 11.24 9.05
N ARG A 87 22.57 10.50 8.11
CA ARG A 87 21.98 11.08 6.90
C ARG A 87 20.47 11.23 7.04
N LYS A 88 19.97 12.37 6.56
CA LYS A 88 18.54 12.63 6.51
C LYS A 88 17.82 11.54 5.73
N THR A 89 16.87 10.89 6.39
CA THR A 89 16.10 9.73 5.88
C THR A 89 14.62 10.05 5.93
N GLY A 90 13.96 10.01 4.79
CA GLY A 90 12.51 10.17 4.68
C GLY A 90 11.79 8.84 4.84
N LEU A 91 10.95 8.70 5.86
CA LEU A 91 10.06 7.55 6.02
C LEU A 91 8.69 7.88 5.43
N VAL A 92 8.23 7.06 4.50
CA VAL A 92 6.97 7.26 3.78
C VAL A 92 6.01 6.15 4.14
N GLY A 93 4.89 6.52 4.73
CA GLY A 93 3.72 5.68 4.93
C GLY A 93 2.63 6.00 3.90
N TRP A 94 1.37 6.06 4.33
CA TRP A 94 0.23 6.28 3.45
C TRP A 94 -0.54 7.57 3.80
N LYS A 95 -0.33 8.15 4.99
CA LYS A 95 -1.10 9.28 5.50
C LYS A 95 -0.32 10.58 5.47
N LEU A 96 -0.91 11.62 4.89
CA LEU A 96 -0.42 12.99 5.02
C LEU A 96 -0.93 13.58 6.33
N PHE A 97 -0.05 13.81 7.29
CA PHE A 97 -0.38 14.46 8.54
C PHE A 97 -0.52 15.97 8.35
N THR A 98 -1.62 16.54 8.80
CA THR A 98 -1.97 17.95 8.66
C THR A 98 -2.40 18.58 9.99
N SER A 99 -1.89 18.09 11.12
CA SER A 99 -2.19 18.63 12.42
C SER A 99 -1.63 20.05 12.59
N LYS A 100 -2.37 20.89 13.30
CA LYS A 100 -2.00 22.29 13.56
C LYS A 100 -0.87 22.44 14.59
N ASP A 101 -0.49 21.35 15.27
CA ASP A 101 0.58 21.39 16.30
C ASP A 101 2.01 21.43 15.76
N GLY A 102 2.16 21.46 14.43
CA GLY A 102 3.47 21.63 13.76
C GLY A 102 4.39 20.40 13.78
N ARG A 103 3.99 19.29 14.42
CA ARG A 103 4.82 18.08 14.57
C ARG A 103 4.62 17.03 13.48
N ASN A 104 4.10 17.42 12.33
CA ASN A 104 3.71 16.48 11.27
C ASN A 104 4.89 15.70 10.68
N SER A 105 6.08 16.29 10.63
CA SER A 105 7.30 15.65 10.17
C SER A 105 7.81 14.52 11.09
N HIS A 106 7.35 14.48 12.32
CA HIS A 106 7.75 13.46 13.32
C HIS A 106 6.61 12.50 13.67
N ARG A 107 5.57 12.47 12.83
CA ARG A 107 4.47 11.52 12.95
C ARG A 107 4.58 10.47 11.86
N PHE A 108 4.47 9.21 12.25
CA PHE A 108 4.58 8.07 11.34
C PHE A 108 3.33 7.20 11.45
N ASP A 109 2.84 6.76 10.30
CA ASP A 109 1.73 5.80 10.12
C ASP A 109 2.25 4.44 9.63
N VAL A 110 3.50 4.17 9.93
CA VAL A 110 4.22 2.94 9.66
C VAL A 110 4.30 2.14 10.97
N PRO A 111 4.24 0.80 10.95
CA PRO A 111 4.39 -0.01 12.15
C PRO A 111 5.59 0.39 13.01
N SER A 112 5.41 0.38 14.34
CA SER A 112 6.43 0.92 15.26
C SER A 112 7.78 0.23 15.10
N PHE A 113 7.79 -1.10 14.95
CA PHE A 113 9.03 -1.87 14.79
C PHE A 113 9.82 -1.48 13.53
N ILE A 114 9.15 -1.10 12.43
CA ILE A 114 9.80 -0.58 11.22
C ILE A 114 10.34 0.82 11.47
N THR A 115 9.54 1.69 12.12
CA THR A 115 9.97 3.04 12.47
C THR A 115 11.20 3.01 13.35
N GLU A 116 11.20 2.16 14.39
CA GLU A 116 12.32 1.94 15.29
C GLU A 116 13.57 1.45 14.55
N ALA A 117 13.43 0.46 13.66
CA ALA A 117 14.55 -0.05 12.86
C ALA A 117 15.16 1.05 11.95
N VAL A 118 14.31 1.88 11.31
CA VAL A 118 14.79 3.01 10.50
C VAL A 118 15.53 4.03 11.36
N GLN A 119 15.02 4.34 12.56
CA GLN A 119 15.66 5.24 13.51
C GLN A 119 16.99 4.69 14.05
N GLN A 120 17.07 3.37 14.26
CA GLN A 120 18.33 2.70 14.66
C GLN A 120 19.34 2.67 13.50
N ALA A 121 18.87 2.56 12.26
CA ALA A 121 19.75 2.55 11.10
C ALA A 121 20.31 3.94 10.75
N ALA A 122 19.47 4.99 10.79
CA ALA A 122 19.79 6.35 10.36
C ALA A 122 20.18 7.28 11.51
N GLY A 123 19.70 7.02 12.73
CA GLY A 123 19.68 7.94 13.86
C GLY A 123 18.33 8.64 13.99
N ALA A 124 17.71 8.63 15.17
CA ALA A 124 16.35 9.11 15.39
C ALA A 124 16.11 10.55 14.92
N ASP A 125 17.07 11.45 15.17
CA ASP A 125 16.99 12.87 14.78
C ASP A 125 17.12 13.10 13.26
N HIS A 126 17.48 12.07 12.51
CA HIS A 126 17.66 12.12 11.07
C HIS A 126 16.46 11.54 10.30
N VAL A 127 15.42 11.03 11.00
CA VAL A 127 14.25 10.41 10.37
C VAL A 127 13.07 11.38 10.41
N GLU A 128 12.52 11.67 9.22
CA GLU A 128 11.34 12.53 9.09
C GLU A 128 10.28 11.84 8.23
N ASN A 129 9.01 12.17 8.47
CA ASN A 129 7.92 11.78 7.58
C ASN A 129 8.08 12.48 6.23
N ALA A 130 8.18 11.72 5.16
CA ALA A 130 8.36 12.19 3.79
C ALA A 130 7.17 11.87 2.87
N THR A 131 6.02 11.51 3.41
CA THR A 131 4.82 11.14 2.64
C THR A 131 4.36 12.28 1.72
N ALA A 132 4.64 13.52 2.09
CA ALA A 132 4.35 14.69 1.27
C ALA A 132 5.06 14.69 -0.10
N LEU A 133 6.19 13.98 -0.25
CA LEU A 133 6.87 13.81 -1.55
C LEU A 133 6.02 13.06 -2.57
N LEU A 134 5.09 12.23 -2.12
CA LEU A 134 4.20 11.46 -2.98
C LEU A 134 2.78 12.04 -3.06
N ILE A 135 2.16 12.39 -1.94
CA ILE A 135 0.76 12.83 -1.89
C ILE A 135 0.54 14.23 -1.34
N GLY A 136 1.60 14.96 -1.05
CA GLY A 136 1.52 16.38 -0.64
C GLY A 136 1.11 17.30 -1.80
N PRO A 137 1.00 18.64 -1.57
CA PRO A 137 0.57 19.61 -2.58
C PRO A 137 1.40 19.59 -3.87
N HIS A 138 2.66 19.21 -3.79
CA HIS A 138 3.59 19.06 -4.93
C HIS A 138 4.08 17.62 -5.08
N GLY A 139 3.35 16.66 -4.53
CA GLY A 139 3.72 15.24 -4.54
C GLY A 139 3.66 14.61 -5.92
N ALA A 140 4.51 13.61 -6.14
CA ALA A 140 4.64 12.92 -7.44
C ALA A 140 3.35 12.27 -7.92
N ARG A 141 2.41 11.92 -7.03
CA ARG A 141 1.12 11.29 -7.33
C ARG A 141 -0.01 12.30 -7.56
N ARG A 142 0.28 13.61 -7.63
CA ARG A 142 -0.73 14.65 -7.87
C ARG A 142 -1.01 14.87 -9.35
N THR A 143 -0.16 14.38 -10.20
CA THR A 143 -0.32 14.46 -11.66
C THR A 143 -0.22 13.06 -12.25
N ASN A 144 -0.95 12.85 -13.34
CA ASN A 144 -0.97 11.57 -14.05
C ASN A 144 -0.44 11.75 -15.47
N ASN A 145 0.29 10.76 -15.95
CA ASN A 145 0.64 10.67 -17.36
C ASN A 145 -0.49 10.00 -18.16
N ALA A 146 -0.37 9.97 -19.48
CA ALA A 146 -1.41 9.42 -20.37
C ALA A 146 -1.72 7.94 -20.10
N ASN A 147 -0.71 7.13 -19.74
CA ASN A 147 -0.90 5.71 -19.43
C ASN A 147 -1.66 5.51 -18.11
N GLU A 148 -1.37 6.32 -17.11
CA GLU A 148 -2.09 6.30 -15.83
C GLU A 148 -3.55 6.72 -16.03
N ILE A 149 -3.81 7.76 -16.83
CA ILE A 149 -5.17 8.20 -17.16
C ILE A 149 -5.93 7.07 -17.85
N ALA A 150 -5.36 6.44 -18.87
CA ALA A 150 -5.99 5.32 -19.57
C ALA A 150 -6.30 4.15 -18.62
N HIS A 151 -5.42 3.88 -17.66
CA HIS A 151 -5.63 2.84 -16.66
C HIS A 151 -6.81 3.17 -15.71
N TYR A 152 -6.90 4.42 -15.26
CA TYR A 152 -8.02 4.87 -14.44
C TYR A 152 -9.35 4.88 -15.23
N GLU A 153 -9.34 5.30 -16.49
CA GLU A 153 -10.53 5.24 -17.36
C GLU A 153 -11.04 3.80 -17.52
N TYR A 154 -10.12 2.86 -17.78
CA TYR A 154 -10.48 1.44 -17.89
C TYR A 154 -11.09 0.91 -16.57
N GLY A 155 -10.45 1.16 -15.43
CA GLY A 155 -10.97 0.76 -14.12
C GLY A 155 -12.34 1.39 -13.80
N SER A 156 -12.52 2.67 -14.15
CA SER A 156 -13.79 3.38 -13.97
C SER A 156 -14.91 2.82 -14.85
N ALA A 157 -14.60 2.44 -16.11
CA ALA A 157 -15.55 1.79 -17.00
C ALA A 157 -16.02 0.44 -16.43
N LEU A 158 -15.09 -0.41 -15.98
CA LEU A 158 -15.45 -1.69 -15.32
C LEU A 158 -16.33 -1.50 -14.08
N ALA A 159 -16.01 -0.52 -13.25
CA ALA A 159 -16.81 -0.21 -12.07
C ALA A 159 -18.22 0.29 -12.44
N SER A 160 -18.32 1.16 -13.44
CA SER A 160 -19.60 1.67 -13.96
C SER A 160 -20.48 0.56 -14.51
N ASP A 161 -19.92 -0.33 -15.31
CA ASP A 161 -20.65 -1.50 -15.85
C ASP A 161 -21.16 -2.42 -14.74
N GLY A 162 -20.40 -2.60 -13.66
CA GLY A 162 -20.83 -3.35 -12.49
C GLY A 162 -22.04 -2.69 -11.80
N VAL A 163 -21.97 -1.38 -11.57
CA VAL A 163 -23.05 -0.61 -10.95
C VAL A 163 -24.31 -0.61 -11.81
N ILE A 164 -24.18 -0.38 -13.14
CA ILE A 164 -25.33 -0.38 -14.06
C ILE A 164 -26.01 -1.76 -14.04
N ARG A 165 -25.24 -2.85 -14.14
CA ARG A 165 -25.82 -4.22 -14.05
C ARG A 165 -26.58 -4.45 -12.75
N ALA A 166 -26.00 -4.03 -11.62
CA ALA A 166 -26.66 -4.16 -10.33
C ALA A 166 -27.97 -3.35 -10.27
N MET A 167 -27.98 -2.13 -10.84
CA MET A 167 -29.18 -1.29 -10.90
C MET A 167 -30.26 -1.88 -11.80
N GLU A 168 -29.91 -2.44 -12.96
CA GLU A 168 -30.84 -3.04 -13.91
C GLU A 168 -31.40 -4.38 -13.42
N ALA A 169 -30.61 -5.14 -12.66
CA ALA A 169 -31.02 -6.43 -12.12
C ALA A 169 -31.84 -6.32 -10.83
N LEU A 170 -31.82 -5.17 -10.14
CA LEU A 170 -32.43 -5.01 -8.83
C LEU A 170 -33.93 -5.32 -8.85
N GLN A 171 -34.33 -6.30 -8.05
CA GLN A 171 -35.71 -6.72 -7.90
C GLN A 171 -36.03 -7.02 -6.42
N PRO A 172 -37.32 -6.88 -6.01
CA PRO A 172 -37.75 -7.29 -4.68
C PRO A 172 -37.41 -8.79 -4.44
N GLY A 173 -36.80 -9.07 -3.30
CA GLY A 173 -36.39 -10.44 -2.92
C GLY A 173 -34.96 -10.79 -3.23
N MET A 174 -34.22 -9.94 -3.96
CA MET A 174 -32.78 -10.14 -4.13
C MET A 174 -32.03 -9.85 -2.82
N THR A 175 -31.01 -10.65 -2.54
CA THR A 175 -30.13 -10.48 -1.41
C THR A 175 -29.02 -9.45 -1.72
N GLU A 176 -28.45 -8.86 -0.68
CA GLU A 176 -27.27 -7.98 -0.81
C GLU A 176 -26.06 -8.71 -1.41
N LEU A 177 -25.92 -10.03 -1.16
CA LEU A 177 -24.85 -10.86 -1.74
C LEU A 177 -24.99 -11.01 -3.25
N GLU A 178 -26.22 -11.26 -3.75
CA GLU A 178 -26.48 -11.38 -5.19
C GLU A 178 -26.19 -10.05 -5.88
N LEU A 179 -26.66 -8.93 -5.30
CA LEU A 179 -26.44 -7.61 -5.87
C LEU A 179 -24.97 -7.18 -5.79
N GLY A 180 -24.34 -7.37 -4.64
CA GLY A 180 -22.91 -7.04 -4.42
C GLY A 180 -21.97 -7.87 -5.29
N GLY A 181 -22.33 -9.13 -5.60
CA GLY A 181 -21.58 -9.99 -6.49
C GLY A 181 -21.46 -9.47 -7.91
N MET A 182 -22.43 -8.67 -8.37
CA MET A 182 -22.40 -8.06 -9.71
C MET A 182 -21.33 -6.97 -9.84
N LEU A 183 -20.90 -6.37 -8.72
CA LEU A 183 -19.87 -5.34 -8.71
C LEU A 183 -18.45 -5.92 -8.94
N ASN A 184 -18.24 -7.20 -8.65
CA ASN A 184 -16.97 -7.90 -8.78
C ASN A 184 -16.84 -8.70 -10.09
N ALA A 185 -17.65 -8.36 -11.11
CA ALA A 185 -17.54 -8.99 -12.43
C ALA A 185 -16.16 -8.72 -13.05
N HIS A 186 -15.71 -9.60 -13.94
CA HIS A 186 -14.43 -9.52 -14.67
C HIS A 186 -13.20 -9.99 -13.91
N GLY A 187 -13.30 -10.52 -12.69
CA GLY A 187 -12.16 -11.06 -11.94
C GLY A 187 -11.08 -10.04 -11.57
N GLN A 188 -11.34 -8.75 -11.75
CA GLN A 188 -10.43 -7.68 -11.34
C GLN A 188 -10.52 -7.47 -9.83
N ARG A 189 -9.38 -7.16 -9.25
CA ARG A 189 -9.36 -6.80 -7.84
C ARG A 189 -10.00 -5.42 -7.65
N CYS A 190 -10.98 -5.36 -6.75
CA CYS A 190 -11.52 -4.07 -6.31
C CYS A 190 -10.51 -3.34 -5.40
N SER A 191 -10.40 -2.04 -5.55
CA SER A 191 -9.59 -1.18 -4.66
C SER A 191 -10.16 -1.11 -3.24
N VAL A 192 -11.46 -1.37 -3.09
CA VAL A 192 -12.19 -1.41 -1.81
C VAL A 192 -13.05 -2.66 -1.80
N THR A 193 -13.18 -3.31 -0.65
CA THR A 193 -14.11 -4.42 -0.48
C THR A 193 -15.53 -3.95 -0.77
N THR A 194 -16.31 -4.78 -1.48
CA THR A 194 -17.69 -4.44 -1.86
C THR A 194 -18.53 -4.05 -0.64
N ILE A 195 -19.14 -2.88 -0.72
CA ILE A 195 -20.09 -2.36 0.27
C ILE A 195 -21.47 -2.44 -0.36
N CYS A 196 -22.37 -3.18 0.28
CA CYS A 196 -23.75 -3.29 -0.15
C CYS A 196 -24.63 -3.54 1.08
N ALA A 197 -25.55 -2.63 1.35
CA ALA A 197 -26.46 -2.74 2.49
C ALA A 197 -27.82 -2.13 2.15
N ALA A 198 -28.90 -2.80 2.54
CA ALA A 198 -30.27 -2.39 2.30
C ALA A 198 -31.09 -2.28 3.60
N GLY A 199 -32.22 -1.58 3.52
CA GLY A 199 -33.19 -1.43 4.61
C GLY A 199 -32.56 -0.87 5.89
N PRO A 200 -32.87 -1.43 7.07
CA PRO A 200 -32.37 -0.93 8.35
C PRO A 200 -30.85 -1.04 8.51
N ARG A 201 -30.18 -1.82 7.66
CA ARG A 201 -28.72 -1.94 7.68
C ARG A 201 -28.02 -0.73 7.07
N TYR A 202 -28.66 -0.10 6.08
CA TYR A 202 -28.09 1.08 5.42
C TYR A 202 -27.71 2.20 6.40
N VAL A 203 -28.52 2.44 7.44
CA VAL A 203 -28.25 3.49 8.43
C VAL A 203 -27.10 3.17 9.40
N LYS A 204 -26.62 1.93 9.40
CA LYS A 204 -25.49 1.51 10.26
C LYS A 204 -24.12 1.82 9.65
N GLY A 205 -24.07 2.30 8.41
CA GLY A 205 -22.84 2.67 7.72
C GLY A 205 -22.44 1.72 6.61
N ASN A 206 -21.12 1.69 6.32
CA ASN A 206 -20.54 0.90 5.24
C ASN A 206 -20.43 -0.57 5.63
N LEU A 207 -21.41 -1.37 5.24
CA LEU A 207 -21.48 -2.78 5.60
C LEU A 207 -21.24 -3.68 4.40
N TYR A 208 -20.57 -4.80 4.64
CA TYR A 208 -20.44 -5.87 3.66
C TYR A 208 -21.79 -6.50 3.34
N PRO A 209 -21.98 -7.01 2.11
CA PRO A 209 -23.23 -7.67 1.74
C PRO A 209 -23.49 -8.93 2.57
N THR A 210 -24.76 -9.20 2.81
CA THR A 210 -25.25 -10.40 3.51
C THR A 210 -26.35 -11.08 2.68
N ASP A 211 -26.87 -12.15 3.20
CA ASP A 211 -27.99 -12.94 2.63
C ASP A 211 -29.38 -12.29 2.81
N ARG A 212 -29.43 -11.02 3.18
CA ARG A 212 -30.67 -10.24 3.36
C ARG A 212 -31.02 -9.42 2.15
#